data_c82c238b60b12668e26ff37875c87578
#
_entry.id   c82c238b60b12668e26ff37875c87578
#
_cell.length_a   1.000
_cell.length_b   1.000
_cell.length_c   1.000
_cell.angle_alpha   90.00
_cell.angle_beta   90.00
_cell.angle_gamma   90.00
#
_symmetry.space_group_name_H-M   'P 1'
#
loop_
_entity.id
_entity.type
_entity.pdbx_description
1 polymer ?
#
loop_
_entity_poly.entity_id
_entity_poly.type
_entity_poly.pdbx_seq_one_letter_code
_entity_poly.pdbx_strand_id
1 'polypeptide(L)'
;MIKIKYHYTDDFRLKGFTLKGHAEYAEYGYDIVCSAVTSNAIAVINSLDKLVKVEFEKVIGKEGHIECIVKDGYLEDSKLLLNHFQLAIEEIKREYPKNIKILKK
;
A
#
# COMPACT_ATOMS: atom_id res chain seq x y z
N MET A 1 -10.85 -0.71 10.83
CA MET A 1 -9.38 -0.59 10.89
C MET A 1 -8.76 -1.02 9.58
N ILE A 2 -7.84 -0.26 9.08
CA ILE A 2 -7.12 -0.59 7.86
C ILE A 2 -5.89 -1.40 8.24
N LYS A 3 -5.74 -2.57 7.64
CA LYS A 3 -4.59 -3.44 7.88
C LYS A 3 -3.69 -3.40 6.66
N ILE A 4 -2.41 -3.17 6.88
CA ILE A 4 -1.42 -3.07 5.82
C ILE A 4 -0.33 -4.10 6.07
N LYS A 5 -0.03 -4.88 5.03
CA LYS A 5 1.06 -5.83 5.04
C LYS A 5 2.03 -5.48 3.93
N TYR A 6 3.30 -5.31 4.27
CA TYR A 6 4.34 -5.11 3.28
C TYR A 6 4.94 -6.46 2.89
N HIS A 7 5.24 -6.62 1.62
CA HIS A 7 5.85 -7.83 1.09
C HIS A 7 7.31 -7.59 0.76
N TYR A 8 8.17 -8.45 1.25
CA TYR A 8 9.62 -8.35 1.07
C TYR A 8 10.15 -9.60 0.38
N THR A 9 11.25 -9.42 -0.32
CA THR A 9 12.02 -10.56 -0.84
C THR A 9 12.76 -11.24 0.30
N ASP A 10 13.38 -12.39 0.02
CA ASP A 10 14.16 -13.11 1.05
C ASP A 10 15.34 -12.29 1.56
N ASP A 11 15.88 -11.38 0.74
CA ASP A 11 16.95 -10.46 1.14
C ASP A 11 16.43 -9.10 1.60
N PHE A 12 15.15 -9.06 2.03
CA PHE A 12 14.51 -7.90 2.67
C PHE A 12 14.36 -6.66 1.80
N ARG A 13 14.17 -6.83 0.50
CA ARG A 13 13.82 -5.73 -0.39
C ARG A 13 12.31 -5.65 -0.51
N LEU A 14 11.78 -4.44 -0.39
CA LEU A 14 10.34 -4.21 -0.49
C LEU A 14 9.86 -4.46 -1.91
N LYS A 15 8.89 -5.36 -2.09
CA LYS A 15 8.36 -5.70 -3.41
C LYS A 15 6.87 -5.43 -3.58
N GLY A 16 6.18 -5.00 -2.54
CA GLY A 16 4.77 -4.73 -2.66
C GLY A 16 4.07 -4.56 -1.33
N PHE A 17 2.76 -4.48 -1.41
CA PHE A 17 1.92 -4.27 -0.24
C PHE A 17 0.52 -4.82 -0.45
N THR A 18 -0.16 -5.08 0.67
CA THR A 18 -1.57 -5.45 0.70
C THR A 18 -2.28 -4.54 1.69
N LEU A 19 -3.40 -3.98 1.26
CA LEU A 19 -4.31 -3.22 2.11
C LEU A 19 -5.60 -4.01 2.26
N LYS A 20 -6.07 -4.15 3.50
CA LYS A 20 -7.36 -4.74 3.76
C LYS A 20 -8.11 -3.91 4.79
N GLY A 21 -9.39 -3.75 4.56
CA GLY A 21 -10.28 -3.06 5.47
C GLY A 21 -11.22 -2.15 4.73
N HIS A 22 -12.42 -2.04 5.26
CA HIS A 22 -13.40 -1.10 4.79
C HIS A 22 -14.23 -0.64 5.98
N ALA A 23 -14.82 0.54 5.85
CA ALA A 23 -15.67 1.07 6.88
C ALA A 23 -17.06 0.47 6.70
N GLU A 24 -17.43 -0.44 7.58
CA GLU A 24 -18.85 -0.80 7.72
C GLU A 24 -19.58 0.29 8.48
N TYR A 25 -18.85 1.00 9.33
CA TYR A 25 -19.35 2.14 10.07
C TYR A 25 -18.37 3.29 9.91
N ALA A 26 -18.89 4.44 9.49
CA ALA A 26 -18.07 5.62 9.36
C ALA A 26 -17.84 6.23 10.73
N GLU A 27 -16.81 5.80 11.44
CA GLU A 27 -16.35 6.53 12.61
C GLU A 27 -15.64 7.79 12.14
N TYR A 28 -15.75 8.85 12.94
CA TYR A 28 -15.05 10.09 12.63
C TYR A 28 -13.55 9.83 12.47
N GLY A 29 -13.01 10.24 11.34
CA GLY A 29 -11.62 10.03 10.99
C GLY A 29 -11.34 8.75 10.21
N TYR A 30 -12.19 7.75 10.30
CA TYR A 30 -11.99 6.50 9.57
C TYR A 30 -12.07 6.70 8.06
N ASP A 31 -13.10 7.40 7.59
CA ASP A 31 -13.27 7.66 6.16
C ASP A 31 -12.14 8.50 5.59
N ILE A 32 -11.65 9.47 6.35
CA ILE A 32 -10.53 10.31 5.96
C ILE A 32 -9.27 9.46 5.81
N VAL A 33 -9.00 8.59 6.77
CA VAL A 33 -7.83 7.71 6.74
C VAL A 33 -7.94 6.71 5.62
N CYS A 34 -9.10 6.07 5.47
CA CYS A 34 -9.34 5.11 4.40
C CYS A 34 -9.12 5.74 3.03
N SER A 35 -9.66 6.94 2.83
CA SER A 35 -9.51 7.68 1.57
C SER A 35 -8.04 8.04 1.32
N ALA A 36 -7.34 8.52 2.33
CA ALA A 36 -5.93 8.90 2.19
C ALA A 36 -5.06 7.69 1.84
N VAL A 37 -5.23 6.59 2.56
CA VAL A 37 -4.46 5.36 2.33
C VAL A 37 -4.77 4.78 0.94
N THR A 38 -6.04 4.69 0.60
CA THR A 38 -6.48 4.14 -0.69
C THR A 38 -5.98 4.98 -1.85
N SER A 39 -6.08 6.31 -1.74
CA SER A 39 -5.60 7.22 -2.79
C SER A 39 -4.10 7.07 -3.00
N ASN A 40 -3.33 6.98 -1.93
CA ASN A 40 -1.88 6.76 -2.04
C ASN A 40 -1.57 5.43 -2.70
N ALA A 41 -2.26 4.37 -2.33
CA ALA A 41 -2.04 3.04 -2.90
C ALA A 41 -2.34 3.01 -4.40
N ILE A 42 -3.48 3.56 -4.80
CA ILE A 42 -3.88 3.59 -6.21
C ILE A 42 -2.93 4.45 -7.02
N ALA A 43 -2.51 5.61 -6.49
CA ALA A 43 -1.58 6.48 -7.17
C ALA A 43 -0.23 5.79 -7.42
N VAL A 44 0.28 5.09 -6.41
CA VAL A 44 1.55 4.36 -6.54
C VAL A 44 1.41 3.23 -7.57
N ILE A 45 0.34 2.45 -7.52
CA ILE A 45 0.11 1.37 -8.49
C ILE A 45 0.02 1.94 -9.91
N ASN A 46 -0.71 3.02 -10.10
CA ASN A 46 -0.83 3.65 -11.42
C ASN A 46 0.51 4.19 -11.92
N SER A 47 1.31 4.76 -11.03
CA SER A 47 2.65 5.24 -11.40
C SER A 47 3.58 4.10 -11.77
N LEU A 48 3.55 3.00 -11.01
CA LEU A 48 4.32 1.80 -11.35
C LEU A 48 3.92 1.24 -12.70
N ASP A 49 2.64 1.22 -12.99
CA ASP A 49 2.11 0.68 -14.25
C ASP A 49 2.42 1.60 -15.44
N LYS A 50 2.12 2.89 -15.29
CA LYS A 50 2.11 3.80 -16.43
C LYS A 50 3.38 4.59 -16.64
N LEU A 51 4.09 4.93 -15.56
CA LEU A 51 5.31 5.72 -15.63
C LEU A 51 6.55 4.86 -15.64
N VAL A 52 6.63 3.90 -14.72
CA VAL A 52 7.78 2.99 -14.64
C VAL A 52 7.61 1.82 -15.59
N LYS A 53 6.36 1.41 -15.82
CA LYS A 53 6.01 0.30 -16.73
C LYS A 53 6.55 -1.04 -16.23
N VAL A 54 6.35 -1.30 -14.94
CA VAL A 54 6.75 -2.57 -14.35
C VAL A 54 5.79 -3.67 -14.74
N GLU A 55 6.25 -4.91 -14.62
CA GLU A 55 5.35 -6.05 -14.66
C GLU A 55 5.01 -6.44 -13.22
N PHE A 56 3.74 -6.70 -12.98
CA PHE A 56 3.26 -7.10 -11.66
C PHE A 56 3.19 -8.62 -11.55
N GLU A 57 3.62 -9.15 -10.42
CA GLU A 57 3.34 -10.52 -10.07
C GLU A 57 1.89 -10.68 -9.67
N LYS A 58 1.35 -9.65 -9.00
CA LYS A 58 -0.04 -9.64 -8.56
C LYS A 58 -0.51 -8.20 -8.40
N VAL A 59 -1.72 -7.94 -8.85
CA VAL A 59 -2.36 -6.65 -8.60
C VAL A 59 -3.85 -6.87 -8.41
N ILE A 60 -4.40 -6.34 -7.32
CA ILE A 60 -5.82 -6.40 -6.99
C ILE A 60 -6.27 -4.99 -6.64
N GLY A 61 -7.37 -4.56 -7.23
CA GLY A 61 -7.96 -3.26 -6.90
C GLY A 61 -9.46 -3.42 -6.71
N LYS A 62 -9.85 -3.79 -5.51
CA LYS A 62 -11.25 -3.94 -5.12
C LYS A 62 -11.52 -3.10 -3.89
N GLU A 63 -12.78 -2.72 -3.70
CA GLU A 63 -13.18 -2.07 -2.46
C GLU A 63 -12.82 -2.97 -1.27
N GLY A 64 -12.09 -2.41 -0.32
CA GLY A 64 -11.66 -3.16 0.86
C GLY A 64 -10.48 -4.09 0.67
N HIS A 65 -9.93 -4.21 -0.56
CA HIS A 65 -8.76 -5.06 -0.79
C HIS A 65 -7.96 -4.54 -1.98
N ILE A 66 -6.79 -4.01 -1.69
CA ILE A 66 -5.83 -3.55 -2.70
C ILE A 66 -4.52 -4.29 -2.46
N GLU A 67 -3.98 -4.86 -3.50
CA GLU A 67 -2.71 -5.58 -3.40
C GLU A 67 -1.86 -5.29 -4.62
N CYS A 68 -0.57 -5.15 -4.40
CA CYS A 68 0.39 -4.86 -5.45
C CYS A 68 1.70 -5.54 -5.13
N ILE A 69 2.14 -6.44 -6.00
CA ILE A 69 3.45 -7.09 -5.89
C ILE A 69 4.11 -7.00 -7.24
N VAL A 70 5.30 -6.40 -7.30
CA VAL A 70 6.05 -6.30 -8.56
C VAL A 70 6.92 -7.55 -8.76
N LYS A 71 7.19 -7.88 -10.00
CA LYS A 71 8.10 -8.99 -10.32
C LYS A 71 9.53 -8.62 -9.94
N ASP A 72 10.32 -9.63 -9.61
CA ASP A 72 11.68 -9.45 -9.09
C ASP A 72 12.58 -8.61 -10.01
N GLY A 73 12.41 -8.72 -11.31
CA GLY A 73 13.21 -7.93 -12.26
C GLY A 73 12.95 -6.42 -12.22
N TYR A 74 11.93 -5.98 -11.50
CA TYR A 74 11.53 -4.57 -11.43
C TYR A 74 11.71 -3.95 -10.05
N LEU A 75 12.40 -4.64 -9.15
CA LEU A 75 12.56 -4.14 -7.77
C LEU A 75 13.32 -2.83 -7.71
N GLU A 76 14.39 -2.70 -8.46
CA GLU A 76 15.19 -1.47 -8.45
C GLU A 76 14.39 -0.29 -9.00
N ASP A 77 13.67 -0.51 -10.10
CA ASP A 77 12.88 0.54 -10.73
C ASP A 77 11.68 0.97 -9.88
N SER A 78 11.18 0.07 -9.03
CA SER A 78 10.02 0.30 -8.17
C SER A 78 10.38 0.88 -6.81
N LYS A 79 11.63 0.86 -6.43
CA LYS A 79 12.09 1.14 -5.08
C LYS A 79 11.61 2.49 -4.55
N LEU A 80 11.79 3.54 -5.33
CA LEU A 80 11.41 4.88 -4.88
C LEU A 80 9.91 4.98 -4.60
N LEU A 81 9.08 4.47 -5.52
CA LEU A 81 7.63 4.56 -5.37
C LEU A 81 7.12 3.68 -4.23
N LEU A 82 7.67 2.49 -4.05
CA LEU A 82 7.27 1.64 -2.93
C LEU A 82 7.70 2.23 -1.59
N ASN A 83 8.89 2.79 -1.51
CA ASN A 83 9.34 3.48 -0.30
C ASN A 83 8.53 4.74 -0.04
N HIS A 84 8.14 5.46 -1.08
CA HIS A 84 7.25 6.61 -0.97
C HIS A 84 5.91 6.20 -0.35
N PHE A 85 5.33 5.11 -0.83
CA PHE A 85 4.09 4.59 -0.25
C PHE A 85 4.25 4.28 1.24
N GLN A 86 5.32 3.56 1.58
CA GLN A 86 5.58 3.19 2.97
C GLN A 86 5.74 4.43 3.86
N LEU A 87 6.47 5.42 3.40
CA LEU A 87 6.63 6.68 4.13
C LEU A 87 5.29 7.40 4.31
N ALA A 88 4.49 7.47 3.25
CA ALA A 88 3.19 8.12 3.33
C ALA A 88 2.27 7.43 4.36
N ILE A 89 2.28 6.10 4.38
CA ILE A 89 1.49 5.34 5.34
C ILE A 89 1.98 5.59 6.77
N GLU A 90 3.28 5.64 6.99
CA GLU A 90 3.85 5.92 8.30
C GLU A 90 3.43 7.29 8.82
N GLU A 91 3.40 8.30 7.95
CA GLU A 91 2.97 9.65 8.32
C GLU A 91 1.48 9.68 8.67
N ILE A 92 0.65 9.00 7.89
CA ILE A 92 -0.79 8.92 8.17
C ILE A 92 -1.03 8.18 9.50
N LYS A 93 -0.31 7.10 9.73
CA LYS A 93 -0.43 6.32 10.96
C LYS A 93 0.00 7.13 12.18
N ARG A 94 1.02 7.97 12.04
CA ARG A 94 1.46 8.82 13.15
C ARG A 94 0.34 9.74 13.61
N GLU A 95 -0.43 10.27 12.67
CA GLU A 95 -1.55 11.17 12.96
C GLU A 95 -2.80 10.41 13.41
N TYR A 96 -3.03 9.22 12.86
CA TYR A 96 -4.22 8.41 13.14
C TYR A 96 -3.84 7.00 13.57
N PRO A 97 -3.15 6.85 14.71
CA PRO A 97 -2.60 5.53 15.10
C PRO A 97 -3.63 4.45 15.40
N LYS A 98 -4.86 4.84 15.70
CA LYS A 98 -5.93 3.88 16.00
C LYS A 98 -6.61 3.33 14.75
N ASN A 99 -6.36 3.90 13.59
CA ASN A 99 -7.06 3.54 12.36
C ASN A 99 -6.24 2.66 11.43
N ILE A 100 -4.94 2.54 11.66
CA ILE A 100 -4.03 1.77 10.81
C ILE A 100 -3.26 0.77 11.65
N LYS A 101 -3.22 -0.47 11.17
CA LYS A 101 -2.39 -1.52 11.76
C LYS A 101 -1.45 -2.08 10.71
N ILE A 102 -0.16 -2.07 11.00
CA ILE A 102 0.83 -2.71 10.13
C ILE A 102 0.97 -4.15 10.59
N LEU A 103 0.71 -5.08 9.69
CA LEU A 103 0.82 -6.51 9.98
C LEU A 103 2.26 -6.96 9.79
N LYS A 104 2.75 -7.72 10.74
CA LYS A 104 4.04 -8.39 10.58
C LYS A 104 3.79 -9.74 9.91
N LYS A 105 4.83 -10.27 9.32
CA LYS A 105 4.73 -11.59 8.70
C LYS A 105 4.18 -12.64 9.65
#